data_673cc9e6624fefbccd02b686555871c6
#
_entry.id   673cc9e6624fefbccd02b686555871c6
#
_cell.length_a   1.000
_cell.length_b   1.000
_cell.length_c   1.000
_cell.angle_alpha   90.00
_cell.angle_beta   90.00
_cell.angle_gamma   90.00
#
_symmetry.space_group_name_H-M   'P 1'
#
loop_
_entity.id
_entity.type
_entity.pdbx_description
1 polymer ?
#
loop_
_entity_poly.entity_id
_entity_poly.type
_entity_poly.pdbx_seq_one_letter_code
_entity_poly.pdbx_strand_id
1 'polypeptide(L)'
;MAALPDVLAHCTGFQWDDGNAGKNWELHRVAWTECEQAFFNRPVLVANDERHSGQEPRYAALGRTTAGRWLAVVFTIRGTLIRVISARDMSRRERRVYEGAREAGE
;
A
#
# COMPACT_ATOMS: atom_id res chain seq x y z
N MET A 1 -7.00 15.63 11.11
CA MET A 1 -7.04 14.83 9.86
C MET A 1 -5.62 14.49 9.43
N ALA A 2 -5.38 13.24 9.13
CA ALA A 2 -4.05 12.82 8.70
C ALA A 2 -3.73 13.35 7.30
N ALA A 3 -2.54 13.89 7.11
CA ALA A 3 -2.06 14.32 5.80
C ALA A 3 -1.63 13.11 4.97
N LEU A 4 -1.71 13.24 3.65
CA LEU A 4 -1.15 12.22 2.77
C LEU A 4 0.37 12.21 2.89
N PRO A 5 1.00 11.03 2.91
CA PRO A 5 2.46 10.97 2.81
C PRO A 5 2.95 11.67 1.55
N ASP A 6 4.11 12.35 1.66
CA ASP A 6 4.66 13.15 0.57
C ASP A 6 4.82 12.37 -0.73
N VAL A 7 5.22 11.09 -0.64
CA VAL A 7 5.45 10.27 -1.81
C VAL A 7 4.17 10.04 -2.62
N LEU A 8 3.00 10.12 -1.97
CA LEU A 8 1.70 9.93 -2.62
C LEU A 8 1.09 11.24 -3.12
N ALA A 9 1.62 12.38 -2.71
CA ALA A 9 0.99 13.69 -2.95
C ALA A 9 0.81 14.01 -4.43
N HIS A 10 1.68 13.50 -5.29
CA HIS A 10 1.63 13.78 -6.72
C HIS A 10 1.09 12.61 -7.54
N CYS A 11 0.61 11.55 -6.89
CA CYS A 11 0.05 10.41 -7.59
C CYS A 11 -1.38 10.71 -8.04
N THR A 12 -1.69 10.30 -9.28
CA THR A 12 -2.99 10.57 -9.90
C THR A 12 -3.78 9.31 -10.21
N GLY A 13 -3.22 8.14 -9.97
CA GLY A 13 -3.90 6.89 -10.26
C GLY A 13 -3.00 5.69 -10.07
N PHE A 14 -3.42 4.57 -10.63
CA PHE A 14 -2.75 3.28 -10.49
C PHE A 14 -2.44 2.69 -11.85
N GLN A 15 -1.37 1.91 -11.92
CA GLN A 15 -0.99 1.17 -13.12
C GLN A 15 -1.21 -0.32 -12.88
N TRP A 16 -2.17 -0.90 -13.57
CA TRP A 16 -2.46 -2.32 -13.53
C TRP A 16 -2.29 -2.93 -14.92
N ASP A 17 -1.63 -4.08 -14.97
CA ASP A 17 -1.49 -4.86 -16.21
C ASP A 17 -1.35 -6.33 -15.83
N ASP A 18 -1.10 -7.19 -16.83
CA ASP A 18 -0.98 -8.64 -16.60
C ASP A 18 0.18 -8.99 -15.65
N GLY A 19 1.17 -8.11 -15.54
CA GLY A 19 2.32 -8.32 -14.67
C GLY A 19 2.00 -8.18 -13.18
N ASN A 20 0.95 -7.45 -12.82
CA ASN A 20 0.64 -7.21 -11.41
C ASN A 20 -0.83 -7.37 -11.00
N ALA A 21 -1.78 -7.32 -11.92
CA ALA A 21 -3.21 -7.26 -11.54
C ALA A 21 -3.71 -8.55 -10.88
N GLY A 22 -3.28 -9.72 -11.33
CA GLY A 22 -3.80 -11.00 -10.82
C GLY A 22 -2.91 -11.69 -9.80
N LYS A 23 -1.67 -11.27 -9.68
CA LYS A 23 -0.66 -11.95 -8.86
C LYS A 23 -1.02 -12.02 -7.38
N ASN A 24 -1.50 -10.92 -6.84
CA ASN A 24 -1.81 -10.83 -5.41
C ASN A 24 -3.04 -11.64 -5.04
N TRP A 25 -3.99 -11.78 -5.96
CA TRP A 25 -5.11 -12.66 -5.76
C TRP A 25 -4.67 -14.13 -5.69
N GLU A 26 -3.80 -14.56 -6.61
CA GLU A 26 -3.32 -15.93 -6.64
C GLU A 26 -2.54 -16.29 -5.37
N LEU A 27 -1.65 -15.40 -4.94
CA LEU A 27 -0.76 -15.67 -3.82
C LEU A 27 -1.39 -15.40 -2.45
N HIS A 28 -2.20 -14.35 -2.34
CA HIS A 28 -2.64 -13.84 -1.04
C HIS A 28 -4.12 -13.55 -0.97
N ARG A 29 -4.87 -13.83 -2.01
CA ARG A 29 -6.30 -13.54 -2.10
C ARG A 29 -6.60 -12.06 -1.86
N VAL A 30 -5.75 -11.18 -2.38
CA VAL A 30 -5.95 -9.75 -2.35
C VAL A 30 -6.31 -9.28 -3.76
N ALA A 31 -7.52 -8.72 -3.90
CA ALA A 31 -7.97 -8.17 -5.16
C ALA A 31 -7.30 -6.81 -5.44
N TRP A 32 -7.09 -6.47 -6.71
CA TRP A 32 -6.50 -5.19 -7.06
C TRP A 32 -7.33 -4.01 -6.55
N THR A 33 -8.65 -4.16 -6.50
CA THR A 33 -9.55 -3.15 -5.94
C THR A 33 -9.31 -2.93 -4.45
N GLU A 34 -9.00 -3.99 -3.70
CA GLU A 34 -8.65 -3.88 -2.29
C GLU A 34 -7.33 -3.11 -2.10
N CYS A 35 -6.37 -3.32 -3.00
CA CYS A 35 -5.12 -2.56 -2.96
C CYS A 35 -5.36 -1.06 -3.11
N GLU A 36 -6.21 -0.68 -4.06
CA GLU A 36 -6.54 0.73 -4.26
C GLU A 36 -7.19 1.33 -3.02
N GLN A 37 -8.13 0.60 -2.40
CA GLN A 37 -8.81 1.07 -1.19
C GLN A 37 -7.83 1.36 -0.06
N ALA A 38 -6.78 0.56 0.08
CA ALA A 38 -5.78 0.75 1.12
C ALA A 38 -5.07 2.10 1.01
N PHE A 39 -4.95 2.66 -0.19
CA PHE A 39 -4.37 3.98 -0.38
C PHE A 39 -5.36 5.12 -0.15
N PHE A 40 -6.65 4.86 -0.30
CA PHE A 40 -7.68 5.90 -0.13
C PHE A 40 -8.17 6.04 1.30
N ASN A 41 -8.14 4.98 2.08
CA ASN A 41 -8.61 5.02 3.47
C ASN A 41 -7.50 5.54 4.39
N ARG A 42 -7.89 6.12 5.51
CA ARG A 42 -6.95 6.68 6.48
C ARG A 42 -6.92 5.85 7.77
N PRO A 43 -5.79 5.78 8.42
CA PRO A 43 -4.50 6.28 7.96
C PRO A 43 -3.89 5.39 6.88
N VAL A 44 -2.95 5.94 6.10
CA VAL A 44 -2.06 5.16 5.25
C VAL A 44 -0.62 5.54 5.63
N LEU A 45 0.16 4.54 6.02
CA LEU A 45 1.55 4.74 6.45
C LEU A 45 2.45 4.30 5.31
N VAL A 46 3.42 5.13 4.95
CA VAL A 46 4.35 4.82 3.86
C VAL A 46 5.78 4.99 4.34
N ALA A 47 6.62 4.01 4.00
CA ALA A 47 8.05 4.04 4.27
C ALA A 47 8.81 3.57 3.04
N ASN A 48 10.08 3.95 2.95
CA ASN A 48 10.95 3.44 1.91
C ASN A 48 11.22 1.96 2.17
N ASP A 49 11.21 1.17 1.11
CA ASP A 49 11.61 -0.23 1.17
C ASP A 49 12.98 -0.39 0.53
N GLU A 50 14.02 -0.01 1.24
CA GLU A 50 15.39 0.00 0.73
C GLU A 50 15.89 -1.40 0.39
N ARG A 51 15.41 -2.41 1.11
CA ARG A 51 15.85 -3.80 0.91
C ARG A 51 15.48 -4.33 -0.47
N HIS A 52 14.38 -3.84 -1.01
CA HIS A 52 13.85 -4.30 -2.29
C HIS A 52 13.94 -3.25 -3.38
N SER A 53 14.54 -2.10 -3.09
CA SER A 53 14.80 -1.09 -4.11
C SER A 53 16.00 -1.53 -4.94
N GLY A 54 15.76 -1.83 -6.22
CA GLY A 54 16.82 -2.10 -7.17
C GLY A 54 17.06 -0.85 -8.00
N GLN A 55 16.72 -0.94 -9.29
CA GLN A 55 16.82 0.20 -10.19
C GLN A 55 15.71 1.21 -10.00
N GLU A 56 14.57 0.76 -9.43
CA GLU A 56 13.44 1.62 -9.10
C GLU A 56 13.29 1.71 -7.59
N PRO A 57 13.06 2.90 -7.03
CA PRO A 57 12.71 3.01 -5.62
C PRO A 57 11.43 2.26 -5.32
N ARG A 58 11.41 1.50 -4.23
CA ARG A 58 10.23 0.80 -3.76
C ARG A 58 9.83 1.33 -2.39
N TYR A 59 8.53 1.26 -2.14
CA TYR A 59 7.92 1.75 -0.91
C TYR A 59 7.03 0.68 -0.33
N ALA A 60 6.86 0.73 0.98
CA ALA A 60 5.93 -0.14 1.68
C ALA A 60 4.83 0.72 2.28
N ALA A 61 3.58 0.30 2.10
CA ALA A 61 2.43 0.99 2.67
C ALA A 61 1.67 0.04 3.58
N LEU A 62 1.17 0.58 4.70
CA LEU A 62 0.20 -0.10 5.55
C LEU A 62 -1.10 0.67 5.45
N GLY A 63 -2.17 -0.01 5.09
CA GLY A 63 -3.47 0.60 4.91
C GLY A 63 -4.60 -0.38 5.12
N ARG A 64 -5.84 0.09 5.00
CA ARG A 64 -7.01 -0.74 5.22
C ARG A 64 -8.00 -0.63 4.07
N THR A 65 -8.67 -1.72 3.79
CA THR A 65 -9.76 -1.73 2.81
C THR A 65 -11.02 -1.14 3.43
N THR A 66 -11.97 -0.81 2.59
CA THR A 66 -13.27 -0.30 3.04
C THR A 66 -14.00 -1.32 3.92
N ALA A 67 -13.80 -2.60 3.66
CA ALA A 67 -14.40 -3.66 4.48
C ALA A 67 -13.63 -3.93 5.78
N GLY A 68 -12.51 -3.24 6.01
CA GLY A 68 -11.75 -3.37 7.27
C GLY A 68 -10.59 -4.34 7.24
N ARG A 69 -10.22 -4.85 6.07
CA ARG A 69 -9.05 -5.73 5.95
C ARG A 69 -7.78 -4.87 5.96
N TRP A 70 -6.79 -5.26 6.74
CA TRP A 70 -5.53 -4.52 6.87
C TRP A 70 -4.44 -5.13 6.02
N LEU A 71 -3.89 -4.34 5.10
CA LEU A 71 -2.96 -4.80 4.08
C LEU A 71 -1.59 -4.14 4.20
N ALA A 72 -0.56 -4.93 3.89
CA ALA A 72 0.79 -4.44 3.65
C ALA A 72 1.05 -4.51 2.15
N VAL A 73 1.38 -3.39 1.55
CA VAL A 73 1.51 -3.25 0.10
C VAL A 73 2.89 -2.74 -0.25
N VAL A 74 3.58 -3.43 -1.16
CA VAL A 74 4.85 -2.94 -1.73
C VAL A 74 4.53 -2.37 -3.10
N PHE A 75 5.01 -1.17 -3.37
CA PHE A 75 4.71 -0.48 -4.62
C PHE A 75 5.89 0.38 -5.09
N THR A 76 5.84 0.77 -6.33
CA THR A 76 6.72 1.80 -6.90
C THR A 76 5.86 2.85 -7.56
N ILE A 77 6.47 3.95 -7.97
CA ILE A 77 5.77 5.03 -8.66
C ILE A 77 6.41 5.18 -10.04
N ARG A 78 5.60 5.15 -11.08
CA ARG A 78 6.02 5.39 -12.45
C ARG A 78 5.28 6.62 -12.96
N GLY A 79 6.03 7.72 -13.13
CA GLY A 79 5.42 9.00 -13.42
C GLY A 79 4.56 9.45 -12.26
N THR A 80 3.24 9.52 -12.46
CA THR A 80 2.28 9.86 -11.41
C THR A 80 1.42 8.66 -10.99
N LEU A 81 1.77 7.44 -11.44
CA LEU A 81 0.96 6.25 -11.20
C LEU A 81 1.61 5.34 -10.16
N ILE A 82 0.79 4.86 -9.24
CA ILE A 82 1.20 3.85 -8.26
C ILE A 82 1.14 2.49 -8.93
N ARG A 83 2.27 1.77 -8.95
CA ARG A 83 2.31 0.40 -9.44
C ARG A 83 2.52 -0.55 -8.26
N VAL A 84 1.49 -1.29 -7.92
CA VAL A 84 1.56 -2.28 -6.84
C VAL A 84 2.39 -3.47 -7.32
N ILE A 85 3.34 -3.88 -6.47
CA ILE A 85 4.21 -5.02 -6.74
C ILE A 85 3.72 -6.24 -5.97
N SER A 86 3.40 -6.07 -4.69
CA SER A 86 2.82 -7.14 -3.89
C SER A 86 1.90 -6.57 -2.82
N ALA A 87 0.93 -7.37 -2.40
CA ALA A 87 0.01 -7.02 -1.34
C ALA A 87 -0.40 -8.27 -0.58
N ARG A 88 -0.44 -8.19 0.73
CA ARG A 88 -0.80 -9.28 1.62
C ARG A 88 -1.42 -8.74 2.90
N ASP A 89 -1.99 -9.62 3.69
CA ASP A 89 -2.43 -9.23 5.02
C ASP A 89 -1.24 -8.80 5.87
N MET A 90 -1.47 -7.85 6.78
CA MET A 90 -0.42 -7.40 7.69
C MET A 90 0.02 -8.51 8.63
N SER A 91 1.32 -8.54 8.95
CA SER A 91 1.86 -9.34 10.03
C SER A 91 1.42 -8.77 11.38
N ARG A 92 1.65 -9.52 12.48
CA ARG A 92 1.35 -9.02 13.83
C ARG A 92 2.08 -7.72 14.14
N ARG A 93 3.36 -7.65 13.76
CA ARG A 93 4.17 -6.47 14.00
C ARG A 93 3.64 -5.26 13.24
N GLU A 94 3.26 -5.47 11.99
CA GLU A 94 2.68 -4.41 11.15
C GLU A 94 1.34 -3.95 11.71
N ARG A 95 0.53 -4.89 12.18
CA ARG A 95 -0.75 -4.54 12.80
C ARG A 95 -0.58 -3.67 14.03
N ARG A 96 0.43 -3.93 14.85
CA ARG A 96 0.71 -3.11 16.04
C ARG A 96 1.12 -1.70 15.65
N VAL A 97 1.96 -1.57 14.63
CA VAL A 97 2.39 -0.27 14.12
C VAL A 97 1.19 0.51 13.59
N TYR A 98 0.36 -0.15 12.80
CA TYR A 98 -0.81 0.48 12.20
C TYR A 98 -1.85 0.88 13.25
N GLU A 99 -2.10 0.00 14.23
CA GLU A 99 -3.03 0.29 15.32
C GLU A 99 -2.59 1.52 16.12
N GLY A 100 -1.29 1.60 16.43
CA GLY A 100 -0.74 2.77 17.12
C GLY A 100 -0.93 4.05 16.35
N ALA A 101 -0.76 4.02 15.04
CA ALA A 101 -0.96 5.18 14.18
C ALA A 101 -2.44 5.59 14.12
N ARG A 102 -3.35 4.60 14.04
CA ARG A 102 -4.79 4.87 14.08
C ARG A 102 -5.20 5.58 15.36
N GLU A 103 -4.74 5.07 16.48
CA GLU A 103 -5.10 5.63 17.79
C GLU A 103 -4.52 7.02 18.00
N ALA A 104 -3.30 7.25 17.49
CA ALA A 104 -2.60 8.50 17.72
C ALA A 104 -3.08 9.62 16.80
N GLY A 105 -3.43 9.31 15.56
CA GLY A 105 -3.67 10.32 14.53
C GLY A 105 -5.13 10.47 14.12
N GLU A 106 -5.91 9.52 14.46
CA GLU A 106 -7.29 9.45 14.00
C GLU A 106 -8.23 9.24 15.17
#